data_f0c5aca089c75c02f8ae2d5adbd3a072
#
_entry.id   f0c5aca089c75c02f8ae2d5adbd3a072
#
_cell.length_a   1.000
_cell.length_b   1.000
_cell.length_c   1.000
_cell.angle_alpha   90.00
_cell.angle_beta   90.00
_cell.angle_gamma   90.00
#
_symmetry.space_group_name_H-M   'P 1'
#
loop_
_entity.id
_entity.type
_entity.pdbx_description
1 polymer ?
#
loop_
_entity_poly.entity_id
_entity_poly.type
_entity_poly.pdbx_seq_one_letter_code
_entity_poly.pdbx_strand_id
1 'polypeptide(L)' 'MSERILSVLVEDKPGVLARVASTISRRGFNINSLSVGPTHIEGRSKMTIVTELD' A
#
# COMPACT_ATOMS: atom_id res chain seq x y z
N MET A 1 -9.73 -17.11 -6.04
CA MET A 1 -9.37 -15.74 -5.71
C MET A 1 -9.16 -15.60 -4.22
N SER A 2 -8.10 -14.95 -3.82
CA SER A 2 -7.78 -14.72 -2.41
C SER A 2 -7.58 -13.25 -2.15
N GLU A 3 -8.20 -12.77 -1.10
CA GLU A 3 -7.99 -11.40 -0.66
C GLU A 3 -6.87 -11.37 0.38
N ARG A 4 -5.98 -10.41 0.25
CA ARG A 4 -4.87 -10.21 1.17
C ARG A 4 -4.85 -8.77 1.65
N ILE A 5 -4.50 -8.60 2.90
CA ILE A 5 -4.35 -7.28 3.49
C ILE A 5 -2.88 -7.07 3.81
N LEU A 6 -2.31 -6.03 3.21
CA LEU A 6 -0.92 -5.66 3.43
C LEU A 6 -0.88 -4.35 4.20
N SER A 7 -0.02 -4.29 5.19
CA SER A 7 0.15 -3.09 5.97
C SER A 7 1.64 -2.76 5.97
N VAL A 8 2.01 -1.62 5.41
CA VAL A 8 3.41 -1.22 5.30
C VAL A 8 3.61 0.18 5.85
N LEU A 9 4.76 0.36 6.47
CA LEU A 9 5.17 1.65 7.00
C LEU A 9 6.13 2.26 5.99
N VAL A 10 5.80 3.44 5.49
CA VAL A 10 6.57 4.09 4.43
C VAL A 10 6.85 5.55 4.76
N GLU A 11 7.84 6.11 4.09
CA GLU A 11 8.08 7.54 4.17
C GLU A 11 6.88 8.28 3.59
N ASP A 12 6.46 9.35 4.26
CA ASP A 12 5.30 10.13 3.84
C ASP A 12 5.69 11.07 2.70
N LYS A 13 5.94 10.50 1.54
CA LYS A 13 6.29 11.24 0.33
C LYS A 13 5.46 10.71 -0.84
N PRO A 14 4.85 11.58 -1.64
CA PRO A 14 3.98 11.15 -2.73
C PRO A 14 4.63 10.16 -3.69
N GLY A 15 5.91 10.36 -4.03
CA GLY A 15 6.62 9.44 -4.93
C GLY A 15 6.79 8.05 -4.35
N VAL A 16 6.98 7.95 -3.04
CA VAL A 16 7.13 6.64 -2.38
C VAL A 16 5.81 5.90 -2.41
N LEU A 17 4.71 6.58 -2.07
CA LEU A 17 3.39 5.97 -2.04
C LEU A 17 3.00 5.44 -3.43
N ALA A 18 3.23 6.24 -4.46
CA ALA A 18 2.92 5.86 -5.83
C ALA A 18 3.74 4.65 -6.27
N ARG A 19 5.00 4.59 -5.86
CA ARG A 19 5.90 3.49 -6.23
C ARG A 19 5.44 2.18 -5.59
N VAL A 20 5.02 2.21 -4.35
CA VAL A 20 4.55 1.00 -3.66
C VAL A 20 3.32 0.45 -4.38
N ALA A 21 2.35 1.32 -4.66
CA ALA A 21 1.13 0.91 -5.35
C ALA A 21 1.43 0.35 -6.74
N SER A 22 2.30 1.02 -7.49
CA SER A 22 2.69 0.59 -8.81
C SER A 22 3.40 -0.77 -8.79
N THR A 23 4.25 -1.00 -7.81
CA THR A 23 4.98 -2.27 -7.68
C THR A 23 4.00 -3.42 -7.44
N ILE A 24 3.02 -3.22 -6.58
CA ILE A 24 2.02 -4.26 -6.30
C ILE A 24 1.20 -4.55 -7.54
N SER A 25 0.79 -3.52 -8.25
CA SER A 25 0.01 -3.67 -9.48
C SER A 25 0.79 -4.43 -10.56
N ARG A 26 2.09 -4.14 -10.70
CA ARG A 26 2.92 -4.82 -11.69
C ARG A 26 3.09 -6.30 -11.43
N ARG A 27 2.96 -6.73 -10.18
CA ARG A 27 3.11 -8.14 -9.84
C ARG A 27 1.83 -8.93 -10.05
N GLY A 28 0.83 -8.32 -10.66
CA GLY A 28 -0.41 -9.00 -10.99
C GLY A 28 -1.44 -9.02 -9.88
N PHE A 29 -1.21 -8.29 -8.82
CA PHE A 29 -2.21 -8.15 -7.76
C PHE A 29 -3.18 -7.03 -8.12
N ASN A 30 -4.46 -7.31 -7.95
CA ASN A 30 -5.46 -6.27 -8.09
C ASN A 30 -5.59 -5.53 -6.76
N ILE A 31 -5.51 -4.22 -6.79
CA ILE A 31 -5.68 -3.40 -5.59
C ILE A 31 -7.16 -3.06 -5.44
N ASN A 32 -7.79 -3.66 -4.45
CA ASN A 32 -9.21 -3.44 -4.20
C ASN A 32 -9.45 -2.18 -3.38
N SER A 33 -8.55 -1.88 -2.47
CA SER A 33 -8.61 -0.62 -1.73
C SER A 33 -7.22 -0.23 -1.27
N LEU A 34 -7.05 1.06 -1.07
CA LEU A 34 -5.79 1.62 -0.62
C LEU A 34 -6.11 2.77 0.32
N SER A 35 -5.56 2.72 1.51
CA SER A 35 -5.69 3.83 2.44
C SER A 35 -4.33 4.17 3.02
N VAL A 36 -4.16 5.45 3.34
CA VAL A 36 -2.92 5.97 3.91
C VAL A 36 -3.29 6.78 5.13
N GLY A 37 -2.63 6.51 6.23
CA GLY A 37 -2.89 7.22 7.46
C GLY A 37 -1.61 7.59 8.19
N PRO A 38 -1.70 8.55 9.10
CA PRO A 38 -0.54 8.93 9.90
C PRO A 38 -0.17 7.84 10.89
N THR A 39 1.07 7.87 11.33
CA THR A 39 1.54 6.98 12.39
C THR A 39 2.07 7.84 13.54
N HIS A 40 2.46 7.17 14.61
CA HIS A 40 3.10 7.87 15.73
C HIS A 40 4.55 8.26 15.41
N ILE A 41 5.07 7.81 14.28
CA ILE A 41 6.42 8.17 13.83
C ILE A 41 6.32 9.32 12.86
N GLU A 42 6.90 10.44 13.20
CA GLU A 42 6.89 11.63 12.36
C GLU A 42 7.56 11.34 11.02
N GLY A 43 6.95 11.83 9.94
CA GLY A 43 7.47 11.64 8.59
C GLY A 43 7.18 10.28 7.99
N ARG A 44 6.43 9.45 8.68
CA ARG A 44 6.06 8.12 8.20
C ARG A 44 4.56 7.96 8.13
N SER A 45 4.11 7.22 7.13
CA SER A 45 2.69 6.90 6.96
C SER A 45 2.50 5.41 6.89
N LYS A 46 1.33 4.96 7.31
CA LYS A 46 0.95 3.57 7.21
C LYS A 46 0.04 3.41 6.00
N MET A 47 0.44 2.57 5.07
CA MET A 47 -0.40 2.20 3.93
C MET A 47 -1.08 0.88 4.24
N THR A 48 -2.38 0.84 4.09
CA THR A 48 -3.15 -0.39 4.20
C THR A 48 -3.71 -0.69 2.82
N ILE A 49 -3.32 -1.83 2.28
CA ILE A 49 -3.64 -2.21 0.91
C ILE A 49 -4.40 -3.51 0.95
N VAL A 50 -5.60 -3.52 0.39
CA VAL A 50 -6.36 -4.74 0.22
C VAL A 50 -6.20 -5.16 -1.23
N THR A 51 -5.59 -6.32 -1.42
CA THR A 51 -5.29 -6.85 -2.75
C THR A 51 -6.03 -8.15 -2.98
N GLU A 52 -6.18 -8.48 -4.23
CA GLU A 52 -6.77 -9.75 -4.62
C GLU A 52 -5.85 -10.44 -5.63
N LEU A 53 -5.58 -11.70 -5.38
CA LEU A 53 -4.76 -12.53 -6.25
C LEU A 53 -5.68 -13.53 -6.94
N ASP A 54 -5.61 -13.56 -8.24
CA ASP A 54 -6.38 -14.53 -9.04
C ASP A 54 -5.75 -15.91 -9.00
#